data_44aac3434fbfb67de4aec4fcd833c785
#
_entry.id   44aac3434fbfb67de4aec4fcd833c785
#
_cell.length_a   1.000
_cell.length_b   1.000
_cell.length_c   1.000
_cell.angle_alpha   90.00
_cell.angle_beta   90.00
_cell.angle_gamma   90.00
#
_symmetry.space_group_name_H-M   'P 1'
#
loop_
_entity.id
_entity.type
_entity.pdbx_description
1 polymer ?
#
loop_
_entity_poly.entity_id
_entity_poly.type
_entity_poly.pdbx_seq_one_letter_code
_entity_poly.pdbx_strand_id
1 'polypeptide(L)'
;ANSGSHPTVLNVGQMVGIPDGGNPHRWYSPDNVQSVISTITGDYKQVDPKDAAYFDSQNQAFETTGLGQYNQLISQIKSRYSGVPVGASESIFVPMAQALGLNLLTPDSFLTAISEGTEPTAQDKATIDSQIKNHQIKVYVYNSQNSTPDVQAQVKEAKAAGIPVTTITETLDPASSTFQAWQVRQLQGIANALGKATGQ
;
A
#
# COMPACT_ATOMS: atom_id res chain seq x y z
N ALA A 1 20.82 12.50 14.17
CA ALA A 1 20.22 12.79 15.47
C ALA A 1 21.27 13.50 16.33
N ASN A 2 21.18 14.83 16.42
CA ASN A 2 22.15 15.69 17.17
C ASN A 2 21.45 16.41 18.32
N SER A 3 20.45 15.81 18.95
CA SER A 3 19.93 16.36 20.20
C SER A 3 20.68 15.70 21.36
N GLY A 4 21.18 16.51 22.32
CA GLY A 4 21.69 16.02 23.59
C GLY A 4 20.61 15.33 24.45
N SER A 5 19.41 15.13 23.92
CA SER A 5 18.31 14.34 24.48
C SER A 5 18.41 12.92 23.99
N HIS A 6 18.01 11.96 24.81
CA HIS A 6 17.85 10.55 24.44
C HIS A 6 16.39 10.29 24.06
N PRO A 7 15.96 10.54 22.81
CA PRO A 7 14.59 10.33 22.41
C PRO A 7 14.23 8.85 22.43
N THR A 8 12.99 8.53 22.78
CA THR A 8 12.44 7.21 22.53
C THR A 8 12.28 7.04 21.02
N VAL A 9 12.85 5.98 20.46
CA VAL A 9 12.80 5.68 19.03
C VAL A 9 11.91 4.46 18.81
N LEU A 10 10.81 4.65 18.10
CA LEU A 10 9.95 3.54 17.65
C LEU A 10 10.46 3.04 16.31
N ASN A 11 11.01 1.82 16.28
CA ASN A 11 11.32 1.12 15.04
C ASN A 11 10.10 0.32 14.59
N VAL A 12 9.40 0.81 13.58
CA VAL A 12 8.16 0.20 13.10
C VAL A 12 8.39 -1.20 12.55
N GLY A 13 9.49 -1.43 11.79
CA GLY A 13 9.80 -2.76 11.24
C GLY A 13 9.94 -3.82 12.33
N GLN A 14 10.69 -3.50 13.39
CA GLN A 14 10.83 -4.39 14.55
C GLN A 14 9.50 -4.61 15.28
N MET A 15 8.74 -3.52 15.50
CA MET A 15 7.45 -3.57 16.19
C MET A 15 6.45 -4.51 15.51
N VAL A 16 6.40 -4.52 14.17
CA VAL A 16 5.49 -5.36 13.39
C VAL A 16 6.13 -6.66 12.92
N GLY A 17 7.31 -7.01 13.42
CA GLY A 17 7.97 -8.29 13.19
C GLY A 17 8.47 -8.52 11.75
N ILE A 18 8.91 -7.46 11.06
CA ILE A 18 9.49 -7.60 9.72
C ILE A 18 10.91 -8.18 9.86
N PRO A 19 11.22 -9.31 9.23
CA PRO A 19 12.56 -9.84 9.20
C PRO A 19 13.49 -8.96 8.35
N ASP A 20 14.79 -9.12 8.54
CA ASP A 20 15.80 -8.48 7.69
C ASP A 20 15.56 -8.86 6.22
N GLY A 21 15.56 -7.86 5.33
CA GLY A 21 15.24 -8.05 3.92
C GLY A 21 13.73 -8.23 3.62
N GLY A 22 12.86 -8.15 4.63
CA GLY A 22 11.41 -8.22 4.43
C GLY A 22 10.83 -6.93 3.81
N ASN A 23 9.61 -7.02 3.28
CA ASN A 23 8.93 -5.90 2.62
C ASN A 23 8.72 -4.72 3.58
N PRO A 24 9.35 -3.55 3.35
CA PRO A 24 9.32 -2.43 4.28
C PRO A 24 8.05 -1.58 4.20
N HIS A 25 7.20 -1.75 3.19
CA HIS A 25 6.08 -0.87 2.84
C HIS A 25 4.88 -1.03 3.79
N ARG A 26 5.13 -0.93 5.11
CA ARG A 26 4.15 -1.25 6.16
C ARG A 26 3.03 -0.20 6.30
N TRP A 27 3.23 1.00 5.77
CA TRP A 27 2.18 2.02 5.70
C TRP A 27 1.05 1.67 4.72
N TYR A 28 1.23 0.63 3.89
CA TYR A 28 0.21 0.03 3.06
C TYR A 28 -0.52 -1.15 3.73
N SER A 29 -0.15 -1.53 4.96
CA SER A 29 -0.86 -2.50 5.77
C SER A 29 -1.77 -1.79 6.77
N PRO A 30 -3.10 -1.83 6.66
CA PRO A 30 -4.02 -1.20 7.62
C PRO A 30 -3.79 -1.69 9.05
N ASP A 31 -3.53 -2.97 9.25
CA ASP A 31 -3.26 -3.55 10.58
C ASP A 31 -1.98 -2.99 11.19
N ASN A 32 -0.94 -2.78 10.38
CA ASN A 32 0.30 -2.17 10.87
C ASN A 32 0.13 -0.67 11.15
N VAL A 33 -0.65 0.04 10.34
CA VAL A 33 -1.00 1.45 10.61
C VAL A 33 -1.70 1.55 11.96
N GLN A 34 -2.68 0.68 12.23
CA GLN A 34 -3.40 0.64 13.50
C GLN A 34 -2.45 0.34 14.68
N SER A 35 -1.54 -0.62 14.51
CA SER A 35 -0.53 -0.97 15.52
C SER A 35 0.39 0.21 15.84
N VAL A 36 0.84 0.96 14.83
CA VAL A 36 1.67 2.16 14.99
C VAL A 36 0.92 3.24 15.76
N ILE A 37 -0.34 3.51 15.41
CA ILE A 37 -1.17 4.52 16.09
C ILE A 37 -1.32 4.17 17.57
N SER A 38 -1.66 2.92 17.87
CA SER A 38 -1.83 2.45 19.25
C SER A 38 -0.53 2.55 20.06
N THR A 39 0.62 2.19 19.45
CA THR A 39 1.93 2.27 20.11
C THR A 39 2.32 3.71 20.39
N ILE A 40 2.18 4.62 19.42
CA ILE A 40 2.48 6.06 19.62
C ILE A 40 1.59 6.64 20.72
N THR A 41 0.32 6.30 20.76
CA THR A 41 -0.60 6.73 21.82
C THR A 41 -0.14 6.23 23.19
N GLY A 42 0.30 4.99 23.29
CA GLY A 42 0.86 4.40 24.50
C GLY A 42 2.14 5.14 24.97
N ASP A 43 3.04 5.42 24.02
CA ASP A 43 4.29 6.14 24.29
C ASP A 43 4.02 7.56 24.82
N TYR A 44 3.08 8.30 24.22
CA TYR A 44 2.70 9.64 24.72
C TYR A 44 2.13 9.57 26.13
N LYS A 45 1.30 8.57 26.45
CA LYS A 45 0.75 8.38 27.81
C LYS A 45 1.84 8.03 28.83
N GLN A 46 2.93 7.39 28.41
CA GLN A 46 4.07 7.13 29.29
C GLN A 46 4.91 8.40 29.52
N VAL A 47 5.09 9.22 28.48
CA VAL A 47 5.85 10.48 28.56
C VAL A 47 5.10 11.54 29.37
N ASP A 48 3.80 11.64 29.20
CA ASP A 48 2.95 12.56 29.96
C ASP A 48 1.68 11.87 30.49
N PRO A 49 1.80 11.16 31.63
CA PRO A 49 0.67 10.45 32.23
C PRO A 49 -0.49 11.36 32.68
N LYS A 50 -0.24 12.65 32.89
CA LYS A 50 -1.28 13.60 33.31
C LYS A 50 -2.27 13.87 32.19
N ASP A 51 -1.82 13.80 30.95
CA ASP A 51 -2.61 14.02 29.75
C ASP A 51 -3.06 12.73 29.07
N ALA A 52 -2.98 11.59 29.79
CA ALA A 52 -3.35 10.27 29.21
C ALA A 52 -4.76 10.27 28.60
N ALA A 53 -5.75 10.85 29.25
CA ALA A 53 -7.12 10.94 28.75
C ALA A 53 -7.23 11.81 27.48
N TYR A 54 -6.41 12.86 27.36
CA TYR A 54 -6.32 13.65 26.13
C TYR A 54 -5.78 12.82 24.98
N PHE A 55 -4.69 12.07 25.17
CA PHE A 55 -4.13 11.22 24.14
C PHE A 55 -5.10 10.11 23.70
N ASP A 56 -5.83 9.51 24.63
CA ASP A 56 -6.89 8.53 24.30
C ASP A 56 -8.00 9.18 23.46
N SER A 57 -8.43 10.40 23.78
CA SER A 57 -9.46 11.12 23.02
C SER A 57 -8.98 11.50 21.62
N GLN A 58 -7.71 11.91 21.46
CA GLN A 58 -7.10 12.23 20.16
C GLN A 58 -6.96 10.97 19.29
N ASN A 59 -6.53 9.86 19.89
CA ASN A 59 -6.49 8.57 19.20
C ASN A 59 -7.86 8.19 18.68
N GLN A 60 -8.90 8.21 19.55
CA GLN A 60 -10.26 7.88 19.15
C GLN A 60 -10.76 8.80 18.01
N ALA A 61 -10.51 10.10 18.10
CA ALA A 61 -10.89 11.07 17.05
C ALA A 61 -10.16 10.78 15.73
N PHE A 62 -8.88 10.42 15.79
CA PHE A 62 -8.11 10.07 14.60
C PHE A 62 -8.61 8.78 13.96
N GLU A 63 -8.89 7.74 14.74
CA GLU A 63 -9.40 6.47 14.23
C GLU A 63 -10.81 6.60 13.63
N THR A 64 -11.70 7.32 14.30
CA THR A 64 -13.11 7.42 13.86
C THR A 64 -13.32 8.46 12.76
N THR A 65 -12.73 9.64 12.91
CA THR A 65 -12.90 10.76 11.97
C THR A 65 -11.77 10.82 10.96
N GLY A 66 -10.52 10.78 11.42
CA GLY A 66 -9.33 10.90 10.58
C GLY A 66 -9.22 9.75 9.58
N LEU A 67 -9.39 8.51 10.04
CA LEU A 67 -9.30 7.30 9.22
C LEU A 67 -10.66 6.76 8.76
N GLY A 68 -11.77 7.42 9.08
CA GLY A 68 -13.12 6.93 8.76
C GLY A 68 -13.31 6.59 7.29
N GLN A 69 -12.96 7.51 6.38
CA GLN A 69 -13.07 7.28 4.93
C GLN A 69 -12.08 6.23 4.42
N TYR A 70 -10.86 6.19 4.96
CA TYR A 70 -9.85 5.17 4.66
C TYR A 70 -10.36 3.77 5.00
N ASN A 71 -10.86 3.56 6.22
CA ASN A 71 -11.39 2.29 6.66
C ASN A 71 -12.66 1.87 5.88
N GLN A 72 -13.53 2.84 5.58
CA GLN A 72 -14.73 2.61 4.76
C GLN A 72 -14.38 2.12 3.36
N LEU A 73 -13.42 2.75 2.68
CA LEU A 73 -12.99 2.35 1.33
C LEU A 73 -12.37 0.96 1.33
N ILE A 74 -11.51 0.62 2.31
CA ILE A 74 -10.95 -0.72 2.46
C ILE A 74 -12.07 -1.76 2.59
N SER A 75 -13.02 -1.52 3.48
CA SER A 75 -14.16 -2.42 3.69
C SER A 75 -15.02 -2.58 2.43
N GLN A 76 -15.31 -1.49 1.74
CA GLN A 76 -16.10 -1.50 0.49
C GLN A 76 -15.38 -2.25 -0.63
N ILE A 77 -14.08 -1.98 -0.83
CA ILE A 77 -13.29 -2.68 -1.86
C ILE A 77 -13.23 -4.17 -1.54
N LYS A 78 -12.90 -4.51 -0.31
CA LYS A 78 -12.82 -5.90 0.14
C LYS A 78 -14.16 -6.64 -0.05
N SER A 79 -15.26 -6.05 0.33
CA SER A 79 -16.60 -6.69 0.23
C SER A 79 -17.04 -6.90 -1.22
N ARG A 80 -16.67 -5.98 -2.14
CA ARG A 80 -17.10 -6.02 -3.54
C ARG A 80 -16.17 -6.77 -4.46
N TYR A 81 -14.87 -6.72 -4.20
CA TYR A 81 -13.84 -7.13 -5.15
C TYR A 81 -12.87 -8.18 -4.61
N SER A 82 -13.14 -8.80 -3.44
CA SER A 82 -12.31 -9.88 -2.92
C SER A 82 -12.16 -11.00 -3.97
N GLY A 83 -10.93 -11.51 -4.15
CA GLY A 83 -10.60 -12.53 -5.12
C GLY A 83 -10.40 -12.03 -6.55
N VAL A 84 -10.67 -10.76 -6.86
CA VAL A 84 -10.41 -10.21 -8.21
C VAL A 84 -8.92 -10.28 -8.51
N PRO A 85 -8.51 -10.89 -9.65
CA PRO A 85 -7.12 -11.01 -10.02
C PRO A 85 -6.55 -9.66 -10.48
N VAL A 86 -5.42 -9.28 -9.91
CA VAL A 86 -4.72 -8.02 -10.20
C VAL A 86 -3.24 -8.26 -10.45
N GLY A 87 -2.61 -7.37 -11.20
CA GLY A 87 -1.16 -7.29 -11.34
C GLY A 87 -0.62 -6.05 -10.64
N ALA A 88 0.65 -6.09 -10.26
CA ALA A 88 1.35 -4.93 -9.71
C ALA A 88 2.78 -4.85 -10.22
N SER A 89 3.35 -3.63 -10.19
CA SER A 89 4.72 -3.40 -10.63
C SER A 89 5.77 -3.69 -9.54
N GLU A 90 5.36 -3.76 -8.26
CA GLU A 90 6.31 -3.70 -7.16
C GLU A 90 5.70 -4.23 -5.86
N SER A 91 6.57 -4.62 -4.92
CA SER A 91 6.19 -5.19 -3.62
C SER A 91 5.46 -4.21 -2.69
N ILE A 92 5.52 -2.91 -2.96
CA ILE A 92 4.80 -1.86 -2.22
C ILE A 92 3.28 -2.13 -2.15
N PHE A 93 2.70 -2.72 -3.20
CA PHE A 93 1.25 -3.00 -3.23
C PHE A 93 0.84 -4.26 -2.47
N VAL A 94 1.76 -5.18 -2.17
CA VAL A 94 1.45 -6.47 -1.54
C VAL A 94 0.63 -6.34 -0.25
N PRO A 95 1.01 -5.50 0.74
CA PRO A 95 0.24 -5.39 1.98
C PRO A 95 -1.20 -4.87 1.75
N MET A 96 -1.37 -3.93 0.82
CA MET A 96 -2.70 -3.39 0.50
C MET A 96 -3.54 -4.41 -0.27
N ALA A 97 -2.96 -5.13 -1.24
CA ALA A 97 -3.66 -6.18 -1.97
C ALA A 97 -4.19 -7.26 -1.02
N GLN A 98 -3.39 -7.67 -0.04
CA GLN A 98 -3.80 -8.60 1.01
C GLN A 98 -4.95 -8.06 1.87
N ALA A 99 -4.85 -6.81 2.32
CA ALA A 99 -5.89 -6.17 3.12
C ALA A 99 -7.23 -6.04 2.37
N LEU A 100 -7.16 -5.75 1.07
CA LEU A 100 -8.33 -5.67 0.18
C LEU A 100 -8.86 -7.03 -0.26
N GLY A 101 -8.17 -8.13 0.05
CA GLY A 101 -8.53 -9.48 -0.36
C GLY A 101 -8.39 -9.73 -1.86
N LEU A 102 -7.60 -8.93 -2.57
CA LEU A 102 -7.36 -9.08 -4.00
C LEU A 102 -6.41 -10.25 -4.27
N ASN A 103 -6.58 -10.89 -5.43
CA ASN A 103 -5.70 -11.97 -5.87
C ASN A 103 -4.55 -11.40 -6.72
N LEU A 104 -3.42 -11.10 -6.08
CA LEU A 104 -2.23 -10.56 -6.76
C LEU A 104 -1.50 -11.68 -7.51
N LEU A 105 -1.47 -11.62 -8.85
CA LEU A 105 -0.90 -12.66 -9.70
C LEU A 105 0.54 -12.42 -10.13
N THR A 106 1.06 -11.20 -9.98
CA THR A 106 2.46 -10.89 -10.30
C THR A 106 3.40 -11.74 -9.45
N PRO A 107 4.41 -12.41 -10.03
CA PRO A 107 5.37 -13.19 -9.25
C PRO A 107 6.07 -12.37 -8.18
N ASP A 108 6.21 -12.92 -6.96
CA ASP A 108 6.88 -12.25 -5.85
C ASP A 108 8.34 -11.90 -6.18
N SER A 109 9.03 -12.77 -6.95
CA SER A 109 10.39 -12.51 -7.44
C SER A 109 10.47 -11.25 -8.31
N PHE A 110 9.47 -11.01 -9.18
CA PHE A 110 9.41 -9.78 -9.96
C PHE A 110 9.19 -8.56 -9.07
N LEU A 111 8.18 -8.63 -8.18
CA LEU A 111 7.84 -7.53 -7.28
C LEU A 111 9.04 -7.11 -6.42
N THR A 112 9.77 -8.09 -5.90
CA THR A 112 10.98 -7.88 -5.08
C THR A 112 12.11 -7.29 -5.91
N ALA A 113 12.38 -7.82 -7.10
CA ALA A 113 13.44 -7.33 -7.96
C ALA A 113 13.26 -5.83 -8.29
N ILE A 114 12.03 -5.42 -8.65
CA ILE A 114 11.73 -4.01 -8.92
C ILE A 114 11.92 -3.15 -7.66
N SER A 115 11.46 -3.61 -6.49
CA SER A 115 11.62 -2.88 -5.22
C SER A 115 13.08 -2.71 -4.82
N GLU A 116 13.92 -3.71 -5.09
CA GLU A 116 15.35 -3.69 -4.77
C GLU A 116 16.21 -3.02 -5.85
N GLY A 117 15.60 -2.57 -6.94
CA GLY A 117 16.32 -1.97 -8.08
C GLY A 117 17.19 -2.98 -8.81
N THR A 118 16.87 -4.27 -8.72
CA THR A 118 17.56 -5.33 -9.47
C THR A 118 16.79 -5.72 -10.73
N GLU A 119 17.43 -6.45 -11.64
CA GLU A 119 16.82 -6.85 -12.91
C GLU A 119 15.90 -8.07 -12.69
N PRO A 120 14.59 -7.98 -13.02
CA PRO A 120 13.71 -9.14 -12.99
C PRO A 120 14.12 -10.21 -14.00
N THR A 121 13.82 -11.48 -13.70
CA THR A 121 14.15 -12.58 -14.61
C THR A 121 13.32 -12.51 -15.90
N ALA A 122 13.86 -13.05 -17.00
CA ALA A 122 13.12 -13.16 -18.25
C ALA A 122 11.82 -13.97 -18.11
N GLN A 123 11.82 -14.99 -17.22
CA GLN A 123 10.64 -15.80 -16.92
C GLN A 123 9.55 -14.97 -16.22
N ASP A 124 9.91 -14.13 -15.27
CA ASP A 124 8.96 -13.26 -14.55
C ASP A 124 8.33 -12.26 -15.52
N LYS A 125 9.15 -11.61 -16.39
CA LYS A 125 8.67 -10.70 -17.43
C LYS A 125 7.68 -11.40 -18.37
N ALA A 126 8.04 -12.58 -18.89
CA ALA A 126 7.18 -13.37 -19.75
C ALA A 126 5.86 -13.78 -19.07
N THR A 127 5.91 -14.08 -17.77
CA THR A 127 4.71 -14.40 -16.98
C THR A 127 3.76 -13.21 -16.92
N ILE A 128 4.25 -12.01 -16.63
CA ILE A 128 3.41 -10.81 -16.57
C ILE A 128 2.85 -10.45 -17.95
N ASP A 129 3.67 -10.51 -19.01
CA ASP A 129 3.24 -10.27 -20.38
C ASP A 129 2.09 -11.23 -20.74
N SER A 130 2.21 -12.53 -20.37
CA SER A 130 1.17 -13.51 -20.55
C SER A 130 -0.10 -13.17 -19.76
N GLN A 131 0.02 -12.75 -18.51
CA GLN A 131 -1.11 -12.35 -17.67
C GLN A 131 -1.88 -11.17 -18.27
N ILE A 132 -1.16 -10.19 -18.84
CA ILE A 132 -1.74 -9.04 -19.52
C ILE A 132 -2.42 -9.47 -20.82
N LYS A 133 -1.69 -10.14 -21.70
CA LYS A 133 -2.18 -10.56 -23.04
C LYS A 133 -3.41 -11.45 -22.96
N ASN A 134 -3.46 -12.35 -21.99
CA ASN A 134 -4.56 -13.30 -21.80
C ASN A 134 -5.65 -12.78 -20.86
N HIS A 135 -5.62 -11.49 -20.45
CA HIS A 135 -6.59 -10.87 -19.53
C HIS A 135 -6.78 -11.65 -18.22
N GLN A 136 -5.71 -12.28 -17.73
CA GLN A 136 -5.72 -13.00 -16.46
C GLN A 136 -5.81 -12.04 -15.28
N ILE A 137 -5.26 -10.83 -15.42
CA ILE A 137 -5.44 -9.73 -14.47
C ILE A 137 -6.52 -8.76 -14.97
N LYS A 138 -7.27 -8.18 -14.03
CA LYS A 138 -8.35 -7.22 -14.30
C LYS A 138 -7.93 -5.77 -14.13
N VAL A 139 -6.94 -5.53 -13.27
CA VAL A 139 -6.36 -4.20 -13.01
C VAL A 139 -4.85 -4.36 -12.89
N TYR A 140 -4.11 -3.38 -13.37
CA TYR A 140 -2.67 -3.26 -13.16
C TYR A 140 -2.37 -2.05 -12.27
N VAL A 141 -1.73 -2.29 -11.11
CA VAL A 141 -1.35 -1.25 -10.13
C VAL A 141 0.15 -1.01 -10.21
N TYR A 142 0.59 0.24 -10.41
CA TYR A 142 2.03 0.50 -10.45
C TYR A 142 2.44 1.67 -9.54
N ASN A 143 3.67 1.59 -9.04
CA ASN A 143 4.30 2.68 -8.31
C ASN A 143 4.79 3.74 -9.31
N SER A 144 4.13 4.90 -9.34
CA SER A 144 4.48 5.98 -10.28
C SER A 144 5.80 6.68 -9.94
N GLN A 145 6.35 6.44 -8.75
CA GLN A 145 7.64 6.97 -8.31
C GLN A 145 8.81 6.00 -8.55
N ASN A 146 8.51 4.74 -8.94
CA ASN A 146 9.50 3.74 -9.35
C ASN A 146 9.12 3.18 -10.73
N SER A 147 9.48 3.90 -11.79
CA SER A 147 9.07 3.61 -13.16
C SER A 147 10.25 3.20 -14.02
N THR A 148 10.68 1.94 -13.91
CA THR A 148 11.70 1.33 -14.75
C THR A 148 11.19 1.15 -16.18
N PRO A 149 12.07 0.93 -17.19
CA PRO A 149 11.66 0.61 -18.55
C PRO A 149 10.71 -0.60 -18.64
N ASP A 150 10.94 -1.65 -17.84
CA ASP A 150 10.07 -2.82 -17.77
C ASP A 150 8.67 -2.45 -17.26
N VAL A 151 8.59 -1.68 -16.17
CA VAL A 151 7.29 -1.20 -15.62
C VAL A 151 6.56 -0.34 -16.65
N GLN A 152 7.27 0.55 -17.36
CA GLN A 152 6.67 1.37 -18.42
C GLN A 152 6.13 0.52 -19.58
N ALA A 153 6.87 -0.52 -19.98
CA ALA A 153 6.42 -1.47 -21.01
C ALA A 153 5.12 -2.17 -20.57
N GLN A 154 5.07 -2.71 -19.36
CA GLN A 154 3.89 -3.37 -18.81
C GLN A 154 2.68 -2.44 -18.69
N VAL A 155 2.88 -1.20 -18.23
CA VAL A 155 1.83 -0.17 -18.20
C VAL A 155 1.27 0.10 -19.60
N LYS A 156 2.15 0.20 -20.60
CA LYS A 156 1.74 0.39 -22.00
C LYS A 156 0.97 -0.82 -22.54
N GLU A 157 1.44 -2.03 -22.27
CA GLU A 157 0.76 -3.27 -22.68
C GLU A 157 -0.60 -3.42 -22.00
N ALA A 158 -0.71 -3.19 -20.69
CA ALA A 158 -1.97 -3.25 -19.97
C ALA A 158 -3.00 -2.26 -20.56
N LYS A 159 -2.57 -1.02 -20.84
CA LYS A 159 -3.42 -0.01 -21.50
C LYS A 159 -3.84 -0.44 -22.90
N ALA A 160 -2.93 -1.00 -23.69
CA ALA A 160 -3.22 -1.50 -25.05
C ALA A 160 -4.20 -2.68 -25.04
N ALA A 161 -4.11 -3.54 -24.01
CA ALA A 161 -5.05 -4.62 -23.77
C ALA A 161 -6.40 -4.16 -23.18
N GLY A 162 -6.59 -2.86 -22.91
CA GLY A 162 -7.81 -2.34 -22.30
C GLY A 162 -7.95 -2.63 -20.80
N ILE A 163 -6.88 -3.11 -20.16
CA ILE A 163 -6.86 -3.34 -18.71
C ILE A 163 -6.72 -2.00 -17.99
N PRO A 164 -7.63 -1.64 -17.06
CA PRO A 164 -7.51 -0.44 -16.25
C PRO A 164 -6.19 -0.41 -15.47
N VAL A 165 -5.52 0.75 -15.52
CA VAL A 165 -4.27 0.99 -14.81
C VAL A 165 -4.50 2.07 -13.75
N THR A 166 -3.99 1.84 -12.55
CA THR A 166 -4.01 2.82 -11.46
C THR A 166 -2.63 2.93 -10.81
N THR A 167 -2.42 3.98 -10.02
CA THR A 167 -1.13 4.29 -9.40
C THR A 167 -1.19 4.26 -7.90
N ILE A 168 -0.06 3.91 -7.30
CA ILE A 168 0.29 4.15 -5.91
C ILE A 168 1.64 4.85 -5.84
N THR A 169 2.02 5.40 -4.71
CA THR A 169 3.27 6.15 -4.53
C THR A 169 3.99 5.79 -3.25
N GLU A 170 5.31 5.89 -3.26
CA GLU A 170 6.20 5.64 -2.13
C GLU A 170 6.03 6.68 -1.03
N THR A 171 5.86 7.92 -1.43
CA THR A 171 5.75 9.07 -0.56
C THR A 171 4.46 9.83 -0.81
N LEU A 172 4.14 10.78 0.08
CA LEU A 172 2.95 11.63 -0.05
C LEU A 172 2.92 12.35 -1.40
N ASP A 173 1.83 12.17 -2.14
CA ASP A 173 1.56 12.86 -3.40
C ASP A 173 0.15 13.46 -3.38
N PRO A 174 0.01 14.81 -3.47
CA PRO A 174 1.07 15.81 -3.38
C PRO A 174 1.76 15.84 -2.02
N ALA A 175 3.00 16.34 -1.95
CA ALA A 175 3.82 16.35 -0.74
C ALA A 175 3.17 17.06 0.47
N SER A 176 2.20 17.95 0.21
CA SER A 176 1.40 18.64 1.25
C SER A 176 0.23 17.81 1.79
N SER A 177 0.02 16.60 1.30
CA SER A 177 -1.08 15.73 1.76
C SER A 177 -0.85 15.26 3.19
N THR A 178 -1.96 15.01 3.89
CA THR A 178 -1.92 14.16 5.08
C THR A 178 -1.87 12.69 4.66
N PHE A 179 -1.42 11.81 5.56
CA PHE A 179 -1.41 10.36 5.35
C PHE A 179 -2.78 9.85 4.91
N GLN A 180 -3.84 10.18 5.64
CA GLN A 180 -5.18 9.71 5.37
C GLN A 180 -5.72 10.19 4.02
N ALA A 181 -5.52 11.46 3.68
CA ALA A 181 -5.96 12.01 2.39
C ALA A 181 -5.21 11.38 1.21
N TRP A 182 -3.93 11.11 1.38
CA TRP A 182 -3.09 10.41 0.40
C TRP A 182 -3.57 8.96 0.19
N GLN A 183 -3.76 8.19 1.25
CA GLN A 183 -4.24 6.81 1.16
C GLN A 183 -5.66 6.72 0.58
N VAL A 184 -6.56 7.62 0.97
CA VAL A 184 -7.93 7.69 0.43
C VAL A 184 -7.91 7.90 -1.09
N ARG A 185 -7.07 8.80 -1.62
CA ARG A 185 -6.97 8.99 -3.08
C ARG A 185 -6.50 7.74 -3.80
N GLN A 186 -5.52 7.03 -3.27
CA GLN A 186 -5.02 5.79 -3.87
C GLN A 186 -6.07 4.69 -3.84
N LEU A 187 -6.74 4.50 -2.70
CA LEU A 187 -7.85 3.55 -2.58
C LEU A 187 -9.00 3.88 -3.54
N GLN A 188 -9.32 5.17 -3.71
CA GLN A 188 -10.33 5.60 -4.68
C GLN A 188 -9.92 5.27 -6.11
N GLY A 189 -8.63 5.47 -6.46
CA GLY A 189 -8.08 5.06 -7.75
C GLY A 189 -8.21 3.56 -8.00
N ILE A 190 -7.88 2.74 -6.99
CA ILE A 190 -8.02 1.29 -7.04
C ILE A 190 -9.50 0.89 -7.19
N ALA A 191 -10.41 1.46 -6.39
CA ALA A 191 -11.84 1.19 -6.48
C ALA A 191 -12.42 1.52 -7.86
N ASN A 192 -12.04 2.68 -8.42
CA ASN A 192 -12.48 3.10 -9.76
C ASN A 192 -11.96 2.15 -10.85
N ALA A 193 -10.70 1.71 -10.75
CA ALA A 193 -10.12 0.76 -11.69
C ALA A 193 -10.82 -0.62 -11.62
N LEU A 194 -11.08 -1.11 -10.40
CA LEU A 194 -11.82 -2.36 -10.17
C LEU A 194 -13.26 -2.27 -10.68
N GLY A 195 -13.96 -1.18 -10.37
CA GLY A 195 -15.32 -0.95 -10.87
C GLY A 195 -15.39 -0.94 -12.39
N LYS A 196 -14.45 -0.25 -13.05
CA LYS A 196 -14.35 -0.24 -14.52
C LYS A 196 -14.07 -1.64 -15.09
N ALA A 197 -13.21 -2.42 -14.43
CA ALA A 197 -12.81 -3.75 -14.89
C ALA A 197 -13.89 -4.82 -14.72
N THR A 198 -14.77 -4.66 -13.72
CA THR A 198 -15.81 -5.64 -13.37
C THR A 198 -17.22 -5.24 -13.78
N GLY A 199 -17.41 -4.01 -14.28
CA GLY A 199 -18.71 -3.48 -14.66
C GLY A 199 -19.63 -3.15 -13.47
N GLN A 200 -19.04 -2.87 -12.30
CA GLN A 200 -19.78 -2.62 -11.04
C GLN A 200 -19.61 -1.17 -10.57
#